data_7b0bfabe5f327b4bde026afae3fdaf57
#
_entry.id   7b0bfabe5f327b4bde026afae3fdaf57
#
_cell.length_a   1.000
_cell.length_b   1.000
_cell.length_c   1.000
_cell.angle_alpha   90.00
_cell.angle_beta   90.00
_cell.angle_gamma   90.00
#
_symmetry.space_group_name_H-M   'P 1'
#
loop_
_entity.id
_entity.type
_entity.pdbx_description
1 polymer ?
#
loop_
_entity_poly.entity_id
_entity_poly.type
_entity_poly.pdbx_seq_one_letter_code
_entity_poly.pdbx_strand_id
1 'polypeptide(L)'
;MIVVRFKVQCQPAKTEQVMAAFKQVIAPSRAVDGVISFDIARDLADPDAFIATEVFEDQAALERQESLPEVGETLAVLEESLAAEPEATIFRVSSSEPWGA
;
A
#
# COMPACT_ATOMS: atom_id res chain seq x y z
N MET A 1 -11.13 1.40 -13.12
CA MET A 1 -9.83 1.48 -12.44
C MET A 1 -10.02 1.94 -10.99
N ILE A 2 -9.28 1.35 -10.10
CA ILE A 2 -9.30 1.70 -8.67
C ILE A 2 -7.90 2.11 -8.25
N VAL A 3 -7.79 3.24 -7.56
CA VAL A 3 -6.54 3.68 -6.95
C VAL A 3 -6.72 3.73 -5.43
N VAL A 4 -5.85 3.07 -4.71
CA VAL A 4 -5.82 3.11 -3.25
C VAL A 4 -4.60 3.92 -2.82
N ARG A 5 -4.84 4.92 -1.99
CA ARG A 5 -3.77 5.64 -1.31
C ARG A 5 -3.84 5.30 0.17
N PHE A 6 -2.78 4.74 0.69
CA PHE A 6 -2.68 4.27 2.06
C PHE A 6 -1.46 4.89 2.71
N LYS A 7 -1.65 5.67 3.78
CA LYS A 7 -0.55 6.30 4.50
C LYS A 7 -0.54 5.86 5.95
N VAL A 8 0.64 5.52 6.46
CA VAL A 8 0.84 5.11 7.85
C VAL A 8 1.92 5.95 8.51
N GLN A 9 1.72 6.21 9.80
CA GLN A 9 2.68 6.85 10.68
C GLN A 9 3.12 5.80 11.70
N CYS A 10 4.40 5.45 11.70
CA CYS A 10 4.95 4.45 12.61
C CYS A 10 5.43 5.07 13.91
N GLN A 11 5.36 4.30 15.00
CA GLN A 11 6.17 4.62 16.18
C GLN A 11 7.63 4.53 15.76
N PRO A 12 8.50 5.52 16.10
CA PRO A 12 9.89 5.54 15.61
C PRO A 12 10.66 4.24 15.86
N ALA A 13 10.45 3.61 17.01
CA ALA A 13 11.11 2.33 17.35
C ALA A 13 10.62 1.16 16.51
N LYS A 14 9.52 1.30 15.78
CA LYS A 14 8.87 0.24 15.00
C LYS A 14 9.00 0.43 13.49
N THR A 15 9.55 1.55 13.04
CA THR A 15 9.63 1.91 11.61
C THR A 15 10.35 0.85 10.79
N GLU A 16 11.46 0.32 11.27
CA GLU A 16 12.25 -0.69 10.54
C GLU A 16 11.49 -2.00 10.36
N GLN A 17 10.72 -2.43 11.37
CA GLN A 17 9.94 -3.67 11.23
C GLN A 17 8.75 -3.49 10.27
N VAL A 18 8.17 -2.29 10.23
CA VAL A 18 7.12 -1.97 9.23
C VAL A 18 7.72 -1.98 7.83
N MET A 19 8.88 -1.38 7.65
CA MET A 19 9.58 -1.38 6.36
C MET A 19 9.87 -2.81 5.89
N ALA A 20 10.33 -3.68 6.79
CA ALA A 20 10.58 -5.08 6.46
C ALA A 20 9.31 -5.79 5.99
N ALA A 21 8.18 -5.57 6.67
CA ALA A 21 6.89 -6.13 6.27
C ALA A 21 6.44 -5.62 4.88
N PHE A 22 6.59 -4.32 4.63
CA PHE A 22 6.26 -3.75 3.32
C PHE A 22 7.12 -4.34 2.21
N LYS A 23 8.41 -4.55 2.45
CA LYS A 23 9.29 -5.20 1.46
C LYS A 23 8.82 -6.60 1.09
N GLN A 24 8.19 -7.32 2.01
CA GLN A 24 7.68 -8.67 1.77
C GLN A 24 6.38 -8.68 0.96
N VAL A 25 5.57 -7.64 1.05
CA VAL A 25 4.25 -7.59 0.40
C VAL A 25 4.30 -7.06 -1.04
N ILE A 26 5.36 -6.34 -1.41
CA ILE A 26 5.43 -5.67 -2.72
C ILE A 26 5.46 -6.66 -3.88
N ALA A 27 6.42 -7.59 -3.91
CA ALA A 27 6.58 -8.50 -5.02
C ALA A 27 5.35 -9.43 -5.22
N PRO A 28 4.79 -10.05 -4.16
CA PRO A 28 3.56 -10.83 -4.32
C PRO A 28 2.38 -10.00 -4.84
N SER A 29 2.24 -8.75 -4.37
CA SER A 29 1.16 -7.86 -4.82
C SER A 29 1.29 -7.53 -6.30
N ARG A 30 2.50 -7.22 -6.76
CA ARG A 30 2.76 -6.92 -8.18
C ARG A 30 2.51 -8.11 -9.10
N ALA A 31 2.56 -9.33 -8.59
CA ALA A 31 2.32 -10.55 -9.37
C ALA A 31 0.84 -10.90 -9.49
N VAL A 32 -0.05 -10.23 -8.77
CA VAL A 32 -1.49 -10.50 -8.83
C VAL A 32 -2.07 -10.00 -10.14
N ASP A 33 -2.87 -10.84 -10.79
CA ASP A 33 -3.55 -10.49 -12.03
C ASP A 33 -4.48 -9.29 -11.81
N GLY A 34 -4.36 -8.27 -12.67
CA GLY A 34 -5.14 -7.04 -12.59
C GLY A 34 -4.53 -5.94 -11.73
N VAL A 35 -3.39 -6.17 -11.10
CA VAL A 35 -2.62 -5.11 -10.43
C VAL A 35 -1.81 -4.36 -11.48
N ILE A 36 -2.14 -3.08 -11.68
CA ILE A 36 -1.45 -2.22 -12.64
C ILE A 36 -0.15 -1.71 -12.03
N SER A 37 -0.19 -1.22 -10.80
CA SER A 37 1.00 -0.83 -10.05
C SER A 37 0.77 -1.00 -8.55
N PHE A 38 1.85 -1.20 -7.82
CA PHE A 38 1.83 -1.34 -6.38
C PHE A 38 3.14 -0.80 -5.85
N ASP A 39 3.11 0.41 -5.27
CA ASP A 39 4.29 1.13 -4.86
C ASP A 39 4.17 1.58 -3.42
N ILE A 40 5.23 1.39 -2.66
CA ILE A 40 5.31 1.89 -1.28
C ILE A 40 6.59 2.70 -1.16
N ALA A 41 6.46 3.91 -0.65
CA ALA A 41 7.58 4.83 -0.49
C ALA A 41 7.60 5.43 0.91
N ARG A 42 8.77 5.82 1.36
CA ARG A 42 8.91 6.60 2.59
C ARG A 42 8.64 8.07 2.28
N ASP A 43 7.94 8.76 3.16
CA ASP A 43 7.72 10.19 3.04
C ASP A 43 9.04 10.94 3.27
N LEU A 44 9.42 11.82 2.35
CA LEU A 44 10.65 12.61 2.49
C LEU A 44 10.57 13.61 3.64
N ALA A 45 9.36 14.00 4.05
CA ALA A 45 9.15 14.94 5.13
C ALA A 45 9.06 14.26 6.51
N ASP A 46 8.90 12.94 6.54
CA ASP A 46 8.74 12.18 7.80
C ASP A 46 9.33 10.78 7.65
N PRO A 47 10.50 10.51 8.25
CA PRO A 47 11.17 9.22 8.10
C PRO A 47 10.41 8.04 8.71
N ASP A 48 9.40 8.31 9.52
CA ASP A 48 8.58 7.26 10.15
C ASP A 48 7.23 7.07 9.46
N ALA A 49 7.03 7.72 8.31
CA ALA A 49 5.80 7.60 7.51
C ALA A 49 6.06 6.92 6.17
N PHE A 50 5.09 6.08 5.77
CA PHE A 50 5.10 5.41 4.47
C PHE A 50 3.80 5.70 3.74
N ILE A 51 3.90 5.80 2.41
CA ILE A 51 2.76 6.03 1.53
C ILE A 51 2.75 4.93 0.49
N ALA A 52 1.65 4.19 0.40
CA ALA A 52 1.42 3.22 -0.65
C ALA A 52 0.45 3.81 -1.67
N THR A 53 0.76 3.63 -2.94
CA THR A 53 -0.14 3.94 -4.05
C THR A 53 -0.34 2.67 -4.84
N GLU A 54 -1.57 2.19 -4.89
CA GLU A 54 -1.93 0.90 -5.46
C GLU A 54 -2.96 1.14 -6.57
N VAL A 55 -2.72 0.60 -7.75
CA VAL A 55 -3.60 0.78 -8.89
C VAL A 55 -4.06 -0.59 -9.39
N PHE A 56 -5.38 -0.76 -9.48
CA PHE A 56 -6.03 -2.02 -9.87
C PHE A 56 -6.94 -1.79 -11.07
N GLU A 57 -7.03 -2.78 -11.94
CA GLU A 57 -7.94 -2.72 -13.09
C GLU A 57 -9.40 -2.63 -12.64
N ASP A 58 -9.78 -3.38 -11.59
CA ASP A 58 -11.14 -3.47 -11.09
C ASP A 58 -11.18 -3.95 -9.63
N GLN A 59 -12.39 -4.03 -9.08
CA GLN A 59 -12.64 -4.49 -7.72
C GLN A 59 -12.15 -5.93 -7.48
N ALA A 60 -12.29 -6.80 -8.47
CA ALA A 60 -11.86 -8.20 -8.33
C ALA A 60 -10.34 -8.29 -8.15
N ALA A 61 -9.56 -7.46 -8.87
CA ALA A 61 -8.11 -7.40 -8.70
C ALA A 61 -7.71 -6.91 -7.31
N LEU A 62 -8.40 -5.89 -6.79
CA LEU A 62 -8.17 -5.42 -5.42
C LEU A 62 -8.43 -6.54 -4.41
N GLU A 63 -9.53 -7.25 -4.55
CA GLU A 63 -9.87 -8.36 -3.64
C GLU A 63 -8.86 -9.49 -3.71
N ARG A 64 -8.36 -9.83 -4.91
CA ARG A 64 -7.32 -10.86 -5.06
C ARG A 64 -6.03 -10.45 -4.34
N GLN A 65 -5.64 -9.18 -4.46
CA GLN A 65 -4.44 -8.69 -3.79
C GLN A 65 -4.62 -8.70 -2.27
N GLU A 66 -5.77 -8.23 -1.76
CA GLU A 66 -6.07 -8.25 -0.33
C GLU A 66 -6.11 -9.65 0.27
N SER A 67 -6.32 -10.67 -0.55
CA SER A 67 -6.37 -12.08 -0.11
C SER A 67 -5.00 -12.72 0.03
N LEU A 68 -3.93 -12.04 -0.34
CA LEU A 68 -2.57 -12.59 -0.19
C LEU A 68 -2.23 -12.79 1.30
N PRO A 69 -1.59 -13.93 1.65
CA PRO A 69 -1.11 -14.14 3.02
C PRO A 69 -0.22 -13.02 3.53
N GLU A 70 0.65 -12.48 2.64
CA GLU A 70 1.57 -11.39 2.97
C GLU A 70 0.84 -10.11 3.39
N VAL A 71 -0.37 -9.88 2.87
CA VAL A 71 -1.19 -8.73 3.31
C VAL A 71 -1.63 -8.90 4.75
N GLY A 72 -2.12 -10.10 5.12
CA GLY A 72 -2.50 -10.39 6.50
C GLY A 72 -1.33 -10.25 7.47
N GLU A 73 -0.16 -10.72 7.07
CA GLU A 73 1.06 -10.60 7.86
C GLU A 73 1.47 -9.13 8.04
N THR A 74 1.37 -8.34 6.97
CA THR A 74 1.67 -6.91 7.01
C THR A 74 0.69 -6.18 7.93
N LEU A 75 -0.61 -6.46 7.82
CA LEU A 75 -1.61 -5.82 8.68
C LEU A 75 -1.39 -6.14 10.16
N ALA A 76 -0.96 -7.36 10.48
CA ALA A 76 -0.64 -7.75 11.86
C ALA A 76 0.54 -6.93 12.41
N VAL A 77 1.57 -6.69 11.60
CA VAL A 77 2.70 -5.83 12.00
C VAL A 77 2.24 -4.39 12.20
N LEU A 78 1.43 -3.86 11.28
CA LEU A 78 0.92 -2.48 11.38
C LEU A 78 0.09 -2.27 12.64
N GLU A 79 -0.74 -3.25 13.00
CA GLU A 79 -1.65 -3.15 14.15
C GLU A 79 -0.92 -2.79 15.44
N GLU A 80 0.30 -3.31 15.63
CA GLU A 80 1.09 -3.07 16.85
C GLU A 80 2.17 -1.99 16.69
N SER A 81 2.33 -1.42 15.50
CA SER A 81 3.49 -0.58 15.16
C SER A 81 3.16 0.88 14.87
N LEU A 82 1.90 1.22 14.69
CA LEU A 82 1.52 2.56 14.27
C LEU A 82 1.38 3.52 15.45
N ALA A 83 1.73 4.79 15.20
CA ALA A 83 1.57 5.89 16.15
C ALA A 83 0.19 6.54 16.04
N ALA A 84 -0.51 6.32 14.93
CA ALA A 84 -1.83 6.89 14.64
C ALA A 84 -2.59 5.93 13.73
N GLU A 85 -3.90 6.13 13.59
CA GLU A 85 -4.70 5.34 12.66
C GLU A 85 -4.25 5.57 11.21
N PRO A 86 -4.25 4.53 10.37
CA PRO A 86 -3.92 4.68 8.95
C PRO A 86 -4.90 5.62 8.25
N GLU A 87 -4.37 6.38 7.29
CA GLU A 87 -5.20 7.14 6.36
C GLU A 87 -5.33 6.31 5.09
N ALA A 88 -6.53 5.91 4.73
CA ALA A 88 -6.76 5.10 3.54
C ALA A 88 -7.93 5.68 2.73
N THR A 89 -7.70 5.85 1.42
CA THR A 89 -8.70 6.35 0.50
C THR A 89 -8.75 5.48 -0.73
N ILE A 90 -9.94 5.11 -1.15
CA ILE A 90 -10.18 4.41 -2.40
C ILE A 90 -10.77 5.41 -3.40
N PHE A 91 -10.08 5.58 -4.53
CA PHE A 91 -10.54 6.41 -5.62
C PHE A 91 -11.07 5.49 -6.72
N ARG A 92 -12.30 5.72 -7.17
CA ARG A 92 -12.88 5.01 -8.31
C ARG A 92 -12.73 5.90 -9.52
N VAL A 93 -11.86 5.50 -10.44
CA VAL A 93 -11.37 6.33 -11.53
C VAL A 93 -12.03 5.91 -12.83
N SER A 94 -12.67 6.85 -13.51
CA SER A 94 -13.34 6.60 -14.79
C SER A 94 -12.36 6.64 -15.98
N SER A 95 -11.30 7.41 -15.88
CA SER A 95 -10.30 7.52 -16.96
C SER A 95 -8.97 8.06 -16.42
N SER A 96 -7.89 7.75 -17.14
CA SER A 96 -6.57 8.31 -16.84
C SER A 96 -5.84 8.52 -18.16
N GLU A 97 -4.90 9.45 -18.17
CA GLU A 97 -4.09 9.74 -19.34
C GLU A 97 -2.66 10.09 -18.91
N PRO A 98 -1.65 9.85 -19.77
CA PRO A 98 -0.29 10.28 -19.45
C PRO A 98 -0.20 11.79 -19.35
N TRP A 99 0.53 12.28 -18.36
CA TRP A 99 0.77 13.70 -18.22
C TRP A 99 1.80 14.15 -19.26
N GLY A 100 1.50 15.24 -19.98
CA GLY A 100 2.42 15.83 -20.93
C GLY A 100 2.58 15.05 -22.24
N ALA A 101 1.71 14.09 -22.50
CA ALA A 101 1.73 13.29 -23.74
C ALA A 101 1.00 14.01 -24.89
#